data_09413f95ce63f613928bbbd208b03860
#
_entry.id   09413f95ce63f613928bbbd208b03860
#
_cell.length_a   1.000
_cell.length_b   1.000
_cell.length_c   1.000
_cell.angle_alpha   90.00
_cell.angle_beta   90.00
_cell.angle_gamma   90.00
#
_symmetry.space_group_name_H-M   'P 1'
#
loop_
_entity.id
_entity.type
_entity.pdbx_description
1 polymer ?
#
loop_
_entity_poly.entity_id
_entity_poly.type
_entity_poly.pdbx_seq_one_letter_code
_entity_poly.pdbx_strand_id
1 'polypeptide(L)'
;MSDDWPTLGDAASAGVSVPVSGTDGAAFPARSFAADPDVPPGARCGVHTDLGAQFLCVACGTYGCGACRFATTDHGTTCRACAARGLAETVPWERRRELGWMRAFWETTRLVCMEPKRFFATPAGESGMMGPASYAVVAYTVGSGIMLLSFGLLMLVGAGVAALSGETGLGAVFGVYGGCITVGFIPFALIAYPLQGLVMVLLAAACSHGTLVLLKSQRATFEQSLRAVCYANAPYFWFFVPCIGWYGSTFWVWYCEGVALREVHRTTTDRAAIAVLAYRALIFVGIVMMYGLLVFGMFAVAGAGAPNRPFR
;
A
#
# COMPACT_ATOMS: atom_id res chain seq x y z
N MET A 1 22.35 -12.92 1.92
CA MET A 1 22.21 -11.53 1.46
C MET A 1 22.46 -10.68 2.68
N SER A 2 23.64 -10.09 2.76
CA SER A 2 24.10 -9.28 3.90
C SER A 2 23.27 -8.01 4.00
N ASP A 3 22.68 -7.82 5.18
CA ASP A 3 21.87 -6.63 5.53
C ASP A 3 22.76 -5.42 5.90
N ASP A 4 23.85 -5.22 5.15
CA ASP A 4 24.73 -4.07 5.36
C ASP A 4 24.04 -2.82 4.82
N TRP A 5 23.22 -2.23 5.70
CA TRP A 5 22.70 -0.89 5.50
C TRP A 5 23.83 0.11 5.80
N PRO A 6 24.23 0.98 4.87
CA PRO A 6 25.18 2.03 5.17
C PRO A 6 24.63 2.90 6.28
N THR A 7 25.35 2.98 7.38
CA THR A 7 25.04 3.90 8.47
C THR A 7 25.12 5.34 7.97
N LEU A 8 24.33 6.23 8.51
CA LEU A 8 24.28 7.65 8.10
C LEU A 8 25.67 8.35 8.16
N GLY A 9 26.67 7.71 8.78
CA GLY A 9 28.06 8.17 8.80
C GLY A 9 28.81 7.93 7.49
N ASP A 10 28.47 6.88 6.73
CA ASP A 10 29.22 6.51 5.52
C ASP A 10 28.86 7.36 4.29
N ALA A 11 27.68 7.99 4.31
CA ALA A 11 27.24 8.87 3.24
C ALA A 11 27.89 10.27 3.29
N ALA A 12 28.49 10.65 4.41
CA ALA A 12 29.17 11.92 4.58
C ALA A 12 30.61 11.93 4.00
N SER A 13 31.21 10.74 3.81
CA SER A 13 32.58 10.60 3.31
C SER A 13 32.69 10.38 1.79
N ALA A 14 31.60 10.04 1.11
CA ALA A 14 31.57 10.02 -0.32
C ALA A 14 31.37 11.45 -0.84
N GLY A 15 32.46 12.17 -1.06
CA GLY A 15 32.52 13.50 -1.68
C GLY A 15 31.93 13.47 -3.09
N VAL A 16 30.62 13.47 -3.20
CA VAL A 16 29.91 13.80 -4.44
C VAL A 16 29.98 15.30 -4.58
N SER A 17 31.03 15.76 -5.22
CA SER A 17 31.11 17.11 -5.76
C SER A 17 30.06 17.25 -6.87
N VAL A 18 28.88 17.74 -6.48
CA VAL A 18 27.89 18.19 -7.47
C VAL A 18 28.47 19.44 -8.12
N PRO A 19 28.71 19.45 -9.45
CA PRO A 19 29.20 20.64 -10.11
C PRO A 19 28.13 21.73 -10.00
N VAL A 20 28.42 22.78 -9.24
CA VAL A 20 27.65 24.02 -9.22
C VAL A 20 28.09 24.82 -10.43
N SER A 21 27.58 24.46 -11.62
CA SER A 21 27.66 25.31 -12.79
C SER A 21 26.39 26.13 -12.90
N GLY A 22 26.46 27.36 -12.44
CA GLY A 22 25.37 28.32 -12.50
C GLY A 22 25.85 29.65 -11.98
N THR A 23 26.81 30.27 -12.70
CA THR A 23 27.17 31.67 -12.56
C THR A 23 26.05 32.52 -13.17
N ASP A 24 25.01 32.77 -12.43
CA ASP A 24 24.19 33.98 -12.64
C ASP A 24 23.92 34.57 -11.26
N GLY A 25 24.66 35.64 -10.97
CA GLY A 25 24.63 36.35 -9.71
C GLY A 25 23.36 37.17 -9.48
N ALA A 26 22.22 36.52 -9.49
CA ALA A 26 21.00 37.08 -8.93
C ALA A 26 21.02 36.76 -7.42
N ALA A 27 21.50 37.73 -6.63
CA ALA A 27 21.31 37.72 -5.19
C ALA A 27 19.79 37.67 -4.91
N PHE A 28 19.29 36.49 -4.59
CA PHE A 28 17.94 36.38 -4.07
C PHE A 28 17.86 37.22 -2.78
N PRO A 29 16.88 38.14 -2.66
CA PRO A 29 16.72 38.90 -1.45
C PRO A 29 16.57 37.90 -0.30
N ALA A 30 17.42 38.03 0.72
CA ALA A 30 17.36 37.28 1.94
C ALA A 30 16.02 37.61 2.63
N ARG A 31 14.93 36.87 2.26
CA ARG A 31 13.73 36.92 3.05
C ARG A 31 14.10 36.30 4.40
N SER A 32 14.07 37.11 5.45
CA SER A 32 14.16 36.66 6.82
C SER A 32 12.89 35.84 7.11
N PHE A 33 12.95 34.57 6.81
CA PHE A 33 11.91 33.66 7.25
C PHE A 33 12.09 33.48 8.76
N ALA A 34 11.02 33.66 9.53
CA ALA A 34 11.01 33.31 10.94
C ALA A 34 11.47 31.85 11.08
N ALA A 35 12.31 31.60 12.09
CA ALA A 35 12.70 30.22 12.40
C ALA A 35 11.44 29.43 12.75
N ASP A 36 11.39 28.18 12.32
CA ASP A 36 10.35 27.23 12.68
C ASP A 36 10.29 27.12 14.23
N PRO A 37 9.12 27.28 14.87
CA PRO A 37 9.00 27.21 16.32
C PRO A 37 9.49 25.87 16.91
N ASP A 38 9.53 24.81 16.11
CA ASP A 38 10.00 23.49 16.50
C ASP A 38 11.54 23.36 16.50
N VAL A 39 12.28 24.41 16.11
CA VAL A 39 13.73 24.40 16.12
C VAL A 39 14.25 24.91 17.47
N PRO A 40 14.94 24.08 18.27
CA PRO A 40 15.49 24.51 19.54
C PRO A 40 16.48 25.68 19.39
N PRO A 41 16.51 26.64 20.33
CA PRO A 41 17.49 27.69 20.35
C PRO A 41 18.93 27.12 20.35
N GLY A 42 19.78 27.60 19.44
CA GLY A 42 21.15 27.13 19.33
C GLY A 42 21.33 25.86 18.46
N ALA A 43 20.28 25.26 17.92
CA ALA A 43 20.40 24.17 16.98
C ALA A 43 21.21 24.61 15.74
N ARG A 44 22.08 23.74 15.25
CA ARG A 44 22.91 23.99 14.07
C ARG A 44 22.46 23.17 12.88
N CYS A 45 22.70 23.67 11.68
CA CYS A 45 22.42 22.95 10.45
C CYS A 45 23.27 21.68 10.38
N GLY A 46 22.65 20.54 10.09
CA GLY A 46 23.37 19.26 9.97
C GLY A 46 24.31 19.16 8.76
N VAL A 47 24.20 20.09 7.79
CA VAL A 47 25.08 20.17 6.62
C VAL A 47 26.09 21.31 6.76
N HIS A 48 25.63 22.48 7.21
CA HIS A 48 26.45 23.67 7.42
C HIS A 48 26.56 23.93 8.93
N THR A 49 27.51 23.29 9.57
CA THR A 49 27.66 23.27 11.05
C THR A 49 27.97 24.62 11.67
N ASP A 50 28.40 25.58 10.87
CA ASP A 50 28.67 26.97 11.21
C ASP A 50 27.39 27.84 11.21
N LEU A 51 26.33 27.38 10.52
CA LEU A 51 25.08 28.12 10.41
C LEU A 51 24.03 27.61 11.39
N GLY A 52 23.27 28.56 11.98
CA GLY A 52 22.11 28.23 12.81
C GLY A 52 21.00 27.54 11.99
N ALA A 53 20.35 26.55 12.61
CA ALA A 53 19.20 25.93 12.02
C ALA A 53 17.99 26.86 11.99
N GLN A 54 17.24 26.82 10.93
CA GLN A 54 16.01 27.58 10.74
C GLN A 54 14.75 26.72 10.53
N PHE A 55 14.94 25.44 10.26
CA PHE A 55 13.84 24.49 10.09
C PHE A 55 14.31 23.06 10.39
N LEU A 56 13.34 22.21 10.73
CA LEU A 56 13.51 20.77 10.77
C LEU A 56 13.00 20.19 9.45
N CYS A 57 13.84 19.44 8.74
CA CYS A 57 13.41 18.79 7.50
C CYS A 57 12.41 17.67 7.80
N VAL A 58 11.16 17.80 7.32
CA VAL A 58 10.11 16.79 7.54
C VAL A 58 10.43 15.43 6.91
N ALA A 59 11.31 15.42 5.89
CA ALA A 59 11.67 14.19 5.18
C ALA A 59 12.79 13.39 5.86
N CYS A 60 13.79 14.01 6.46
CA CYS A 60 14.92 13.30 7.07
C CYS A 60 15.14 13.60 8.54
N GLY A 61 14.40 14.52 9.13
CA GLY A 61 14.55 14.92 10.52
C GLY A 61 15.86 15.69 10.81
N THR A 62 16.56 16.17 9.78
CA THR A 62 17.80 16.94 9.97
C THR A 62 17.49 18.42 10.07
N TYR A 63 18.14 19.12 11.00
CA TYR A 63 18.05 20.56 11.09
C TYR A 63 18.74 21.23 9.90
N GLY A 64 18.07 22.19 9.26
CA GLY A 64 18.55 22.87 8.09
C GLY A 64 18.62 24.39 8.24
N CYS A 65 19.63 25.04 7.66
CA CYS A 65 19.69 26.48 7.51
C CYS A 65 18.94 26.94 6.25
N GLY A 66 18.77 28.25 6.06
CA GLY A 66 18.09 28.82 4.89
C GLY A 66 18.67 28.37 3.54
N ALA A 67 19.98 28.16 3.45
CA ALA A 67 20.64 27.67 2.23
C ALA A 67 20.27 26.19 1.90
N CYS A 68 19.96 25.38 2.90
CA CYS A 68 19.52 24.00 2.73
C CYS A 68 18.03 23.87 2.40
N ARG A 69 17.24 24.92 2.54
CA ARG A 69 15.80 24.92 2.27
C ARG A 69 15.55 24.73 0.77
N PHE A 70 14.67 23.77 0.44
CA PHE A 70 14.20 23.56 -0.94
C PHE A 70 12.79 24.07 -1.13
N ALA A 71 11.84 23.54 -0.38
CA ALA A 71 10.45 23.94 -0.44
C ALA A 71 9.84 23.94 0.96
N THR A 72 8.91 24.86 1.18
CA THR A 72 8.04 24.88 2.36
C THR A 72 6.62 24.72 1.85
N THR A 73 5.94 23.69 2.36
CA THR A 73 4.52 23.41 2.09
C THR A 73 3.76 23.58 3.40
N ASP A 74 2.43 23.45 3.34
CA ASP A 74 1.56 23.42 4.53
C ASP A 74 1.94 22.28 5.49
N HIS A 75 2.69 21.28 5.01
CA HIS A 75 3.15 20.10 5.76
C HIS A 75 4.58 20.21 6.29
N GLY A 76 5.21 21.37 6.12
CA GLY A 76 6.55 21.63 6.64
C GLY A 76 7.59 21.88 5.55
N THR A 77 8.85 21.99 5.98
CA THR A 77 9.97 22.36 5.12
C THR A 77 10.85 21.16 4.77
N THR A 78 11.19 21.02 3.49
CA THR A 78 12.05 19.94 2.97
C THR A 78 13.43 20.51 2.60
N CYS A 79 14.51 19.77 2.92
CA CYS A 79 15.85 20.16 2.54
C CYS A 79 16.20 19.77 1.09
N ARG A 80 17.16 20.47 0.49
CA ARG A 80 17.62 20.23 -0.90
C ARG A 80 18.13 18.82 -1.13
N ALA A 81 18.80 18.21 -0.15
CA ALA A 81 19.28 16.83 -0.25
C ALA A 81 18.13 15.82 -0.32
N CYS A 82 17.03 16.05 0.39
CA CYS A 82 15.83 15.23 0.29
C CYS A 82 15.09 15.47 -1.03
N ALA A 83 15.00 16.72 -1.48
CA ALA A 83 14.42 17.03 -2.77
C ALA A 83 15.18 16.35 -3.92
N ALA A 84 16.51 16.41 -3.92
CA ALA A 84 17.35 15.73 -4.90
C ALA A 84 17.18 14.20 -4.91
N ARG A 85 16.82 13.61 -3.76
CA ARG A 85 16.49 12.18 -3.66
C ARG A 85 15.02 11.86 -3.99
N GLY A 86 14.24 12.86 -4.39
CA GLY A 86 12.81 12.71 -4.67
C GLY A 86 11.93 12.54 -3.42
N LEU A 87 12.47 12.79 -2.22
CA LEU A 87 11.75 12.68 -0.95
C LEU A 87 10.86 13.92 -0.66
N ALA A 88 10.92 14.93 -1.51
CA ALA A 88 10.08 16.13 -1.41
C ALA A 88 8.75 15.99 -2.15
N GLU A 89 8.58 14.94 -2.93
CA GLU A 89 7.37 14.71 -3.71
C GLU A 89 6.26 14.18 -2.80
N THR A 90 5.17 14.92 -2.74
CA THR A 90 3.94 14.43 -2.11
C THR A 90 3.35 13.30 -2.95
N VAL A 91 2.67 12.34 -2.31
CA VAL A 91 2.03 11.21 -2.99
C VAL A 91 1.14 11.71 -4.13
N PRO A 92 1.29 11.24 -5.39
CA PRO A 92 0.53 11.76 -6.52
C PRO A 92 -1.00 11.67 -6.30
N TRP A 93 -1.49 10.64 -5.63
CA TRP A 93 -2.90 10.50 -5.30
C TRP A 93 -3.46 11.62 -4.41
N GLU A 94 -2.65 12.17 -3.55
CA GLU A 94 -3.05 13.29 -2.69
C GLU A 94 -3.20 14.58 -3.48
N ARG A 95 -2.47 14.69 -4.59
CA ARG A 95 -2.55 15.78 -5.56
C ARG A 95 -3.52 15.50 -6.72
N ARG A 96 -4.47 14.56 -6.55
CA ARG A 96 -5.41 14.16 -7.63
C ARG A 96 -6.30 15.29 -8.15
N ARG A 97 -6.49 16.36 -7.37
CA ARG A 97 -7.22 17.56 -7.81
C ARG A 97 -6.43 18.37 -8.85
N GLU A 98 -5.11 18.35 -8.79
CA GLU A 98 -4.20 19.04 -9.70
C GLU A 98 -3.83 18.18 -10.90
N LEU A 99 -3.48 16.92 -10.66
CA LEU A 99 -3.01 15.98 -11.67
C LEU A 99 -4.15 15.31 -12.47
N GLY A 100 -5.38 15.38 -11.96
CA GLY A 100 -6.46 14.53 -12.42
C GLY A 100 -6.40 13.14 -11.77
N TRP A 101 -7.56 12.55 -11.47
CA TRP A 101 -7.65 11.33 -10.68
C TRP A 101 -7.02 10.10 -11.36
N MET A 102 -7.18 9.93 -12.68
CA MET A 102 -6.61 8.80 -13.44
C MET A 102 -5.08 8.83 -13.42
N ARG A 103 -4.49 9.99 -13.70
CA ARG A 103 -3.05 10.15 -13.71
C ARG A 103 -2.48 9.96 -12.31
N ALA A 104 -3.09 10.57 -11.30
CA ALA A 104 -2.68 10.45 -9.91
C ALA A 104 -2.75 8.99 -9.43
N PHE A 105 -3.82 8.26 -9.78
CA PHE A 105 -3.96 6.84 -9.46
C PHE A 105 -2.86 6.00 -10.11
N TRP A 106 -2.63 6.18 -11.40
CA TRP A 106 -1.63 5.42 -12.15
C TRP A 106 -0.21 5.70 -11.67
N GLU A 107 0.15 6.96 -11.47
CA GLU A 107 1.47 7.35 -10.98
C GLU A 107 1.72 6.79 -9.57
N THR A 108 0.73 6.86 -8.66
CA THR A 108 0.85 6.26 -7.32
C THR A 108 1.01 4.74 -7.40
N THR A 109 0.16 4.07 -8.18
CA THR A 109 0.22 2.60 -8.38
C THR A 109 1.58 2.19 -8.92
N ARG A 110 2.08 2.90 -9.93
CA ARG A 110 3.39 2.63 -10.51
C ARG A 110 4.52 2.80 -9.49
N LEU A 111 4.53 3.90 -8.73
CA LEU A 111 5.55 4.16 -7.71
C LEU A 111 5.55 3.08 -6.62
N VAL A 112 4.39 2.72 -6.10
CA VAL A 112 4.27 1.67 -5.08
C VAL A 112 4.70 0.31 -5.62
N CYS A 113 4.32 -0.03 -6.84
CA CYS A 113 4.64 -1.34 -7.41
C CYS A 113 6.10 -1.47 -7.85
N MET A 114 6.71 -0.41 -8.39
CA MET A 114 8.04 -0.48 -8.99
C MET A 114 9.14 0.01 -8.05
N GLU A 115 8.84 1.00 -7.21
CA GLU A 115 9.81 1.62 -6.32
C GLU A 115 9.30 1.71 -4.85
N PRO A 116 8.84 0.58 -4.26
CA PRO A 116 8.16 0.63 -2.95
C PRO A 116 9.07 1.20 -1.85
N LYS A 117 10.35 0.88 -1.85
CA LYS A 117 11.31 1.41 -0.86
C LYS A 117 11.38 2.94 -0.94
N ARG A 118 11.47 3.50 -2.14
CA ARG A 118 11.51 4.96 -2.34
C ARG A 118 10.20 5.61 -1.92
N PHE A 119 9.08 5.01 -2.31
CA PHE A 119 7.75 5.53 -1.99
C PHE A 119 7.51 5.60 -0.48
N PHE A 120 7.76 4.51 0.25
CA PHE A 120 7.50 4.45 1.69
C PHE A 120 8.58 5.09 2.57
N ALA A 121 9.77 5.35 2.03
CA ALA A 121 10.79 6.16 2.71
C ALA A 121 10.42 7.66 2.72
N THR A 122 9.48 8.09 1.87
CA THR A 122 8.96 9.46 1.86
C THR A 122 8.03 9.64 3.06
N PRO A 123 8.23 10.67 3.89
CA PRO A 123 7.34 10.93 5.02
C PRO A 123 5.91 11.07 4.52
N ALA A 124 5.02 10.40 5.19
CA ALA A 124 3.61 10.57 4.94
C ALA A 124 3.22 12.02 5.23
N GLY A 125 2.71 12.74 4.24
CA GLY A 125 2.16 14.09 4.45
C GLY A 125 1.06 14.07 5.53
N GLU A 126 0.84 15.16 6.21
CA GLU A 126 -0.19 15.30 7.25
C GLU A 126 -1.63 15.35 6.70
N SER A 127 -1.82 15.16 5.39
CA SER A 127 -3.15 15.09 4.78
C SER A 127 -3.92 13.91 5.37
N GLY A 128 -5.07 14.17 5.96
CA GLY A 128 -5.89 13.20 6.69
C GLY A 128 -6.14 11.86 5.98
N MET A 129 -6.70 10.90 6.68
CA MET A 129 -6.87 9.50 6.24
C MET A 129 -7.75 9.28 5.00
N MET A 130 -8.57 10.28 4.61
CA MET A 130 -9.47 10.16 3.44
C MET A 130 -8.72 9.95 2.11
N GLY A 131 -7.53 10.53 1.95
CA GLY A 131 -6.69 10.33 0.76
C GLY A 131 -6.25 8.87 0.63
N PRO A 132 -5.46 8.36 1.57
CA PRO A 132 -4.99 6.97 1.57
C PRO A 132 -6.12 5.94 1.52
N ALA A 133 -7.16 6.09 2.35
CA ALA A 133 -8.30 5.18 2.38
C ALA A 133 -9.05 5.12 1.04
N SER A 134 -9.30 6.28 0.42
CA SER A 134 -9.94 6.33 -0.90
C SER A 134 -9.09 5.67 -1.98
N TYR A 135 -7.76 5.79 -1.91
CA TYR A 135 -6.85 5.10 -2.82
C TYR A 135 -6.98 3.57 -2.70
N ALA A 136 -6.90 3.05 -1.47
CA ALA A 136 -7.00 1.62 -1.22
C ALA A 136 -8.34 1.05 -1.71
N VAL A 137 -9.44 1.74 -1.42
CA VAL A 137 -10.78 1.36 -1.86
C VAL A 137 -10.86 1.34 -3.39
N VAL A 138 -10.36 2.37 -4.07
CA VAL A 138 -10.36 2.43 -5.54
C VAL A 138 -9.51 1.30 -6.14
N ALA A 139 -8.27 1.12 -5.65
CA ALA A 139 -7.37 0.08 -6.15
C ALA A 139 -7.98 -1.32 -6.03
N TYR A 140 -8.54 -1.63 -4.85
CA TYR A 140 -9.18 -2.91 -4.58
C TYR A 140 -10.45 -3.11 -5.43
N THR A 141 -11.32 -2.10 -5.48
CA THR A 141 -12.61 -2.18 -6.21
C THR A 141 -12.40 -2.32 -7.71
N VAL A 142 -11.48 -1.53 -8.29
CA VAL A 142 -11.17 -1.60 -9.71
C VAL A 142 -10.55 -2.94 -10.06
N GLY A 143 -9.53 -3.39 -9.31
CA GLY A 143 -8.88 -4.68 -9.57
C GLY A 143 -9.84 -5.86 -9.43
N SER A 144 -10.61 -5.92 -8.34
CA SER A 144 -11.59 -6.98 -8.09
C SER A 144 -12.76 -6.95 -9.09
N GLY A 145 -13.23 -5.76 -9.48
CA GLY A 145 -14.28 -5.59 -10.46
C GLY A 145 -13.87 -6.07 -11.85
N ILE A 146 -12.68 -5.68 -12.32
CA ILE A 146 -12.15 -6.14 -13.60
C ILE A 146 -11.90 -7.66 -13.56
N MET A 147 -11.40 -8.21 -12.46
CA MET A 147 -11.25 -9.65 -12.29
C MET A 147 -12.58 -10.38 -12.43
N LEU A 148 -13.62 -9.89 -11.76
CA LEU A 148 -14.95 -10.48 -11.82
C LEU A 148 -15.50 -10.48 -13.26
N LEU A 149 -15.35 -9.34 -13.96
CA LEU A 149 -15.74 -9.22 -15.38
C LEU A 149 -14.95 -10.18 -16.26
N SER A 150 -13.63 -10.27 -16.07
CA SER A 150 -12.76 -11.16 -16.85
C SER A 150 -13.13 -12.63 -16.64
N PHE A 151 -13.44 -13.01 -15.39
CA PHE A 151 -13.85 -14.36 -15.05
C PHE A 151 -15.23 -14.68 -15.63
N GLY A 152 -16.19 -13.77 -15.53
CA GLY A 152 -17.51 -13.91 -16.13
C GLY A 152 -17.45 -14.07 -17.66
N LEU A 153 -16.61 -13.24 -18.32
CA LEU A 153 -16.37 -13.34 -19.77
C LEU A 153 -15.72 -14.68 -20.15
N LEU A 154 -14.74 -15.15 -19.38
CA LEU A 154 -14.11 -16.45 -19.60
C LEU A 154 -15.13 -17.59 -19.50
N MET A 155 -16.06 -17.54 -18.55
CA MET A 155 -17.14 -18.51 -18.41
C MET A 155 -18.09 -18.45 -19.60
N LEU A 156 -18.45 -17.26 -20.11
CA LEU A 156 -19.30 -17.12 -21.30
C LEU A 156 -18.61 -17.65 -22.57
N VAL A 157 -17.31 -17.41 -22.71
CA VAL A 157 -16.52 -17.99 -23.81
C VAL A 157 -16.50 -19.52 -23.71
N GLY A 158 -16.28 -20.05 -22.50
CA GLY A 158 -16.37 -21.50 -22.24
C GLY A 158 -17.73 -22.11 -22.60
N ALA A 159 -18.83 -21.39 -22.29
CA ALA A 159 -20.17 -21.81 -22.71
C ALA A 159 -20.34 -21.88 -24.23
N GLY A 160 -19.78 -20.87 -24.93
CA GLY A 160 -19.82 -20.85 -26.41
C GLY A 160 -19.04 -22.02 -27.02
N VAL A 161 -17.83 -22.29 -26.52
CA VAL A 161 -16.99 -23.41 -26.99
C VAL A 161 -17.68 -24.75 -26.71
N ALA A 162 -18.26 -24.95 -25.52
CA ALA A 162 -18.97 -26.17 -25.17
C ALA A 162 -20.21 -26.38 -26.06
N ALA A 163 -20.95 -25.31 -26.36
CA ALA A 163 -22.09 -25.38 -27.28
C ALA A 163 -21.68 -25.78 -28.69
N LEU A 164 -20.56 -25.24 -29.20
CA LEU A 164 -20.02 -25.57 -30.53
C LEU A 164 -19.50 -27.02 -30.61
N SER A 165 -19.00 -27.57 -29.51
CA SER A 165 -18.54 -28.97 -29.41
C SER A 165 -19.69 -29.98 -29.18
N GLY A 166 -20.93 -29.51 -29.02
CA GLY A 166 -22.09 -30.35 -28.73
C GLY A 166 -22.27 -30.72 -27.25
N GLU A 167 -21.44 -30.18 -26.37
CA GLU A 167 -21.47 -30.39 -24.91
C GLU A 167 -22.51 -29.48 -24.25
N THR A 168 -23.79 -29.72 -24.51
CA THR A 168 -24.88 -28.82 -24.09
C THR A 168 -25.00 -28.69 -22.56
N GLY A 169 -24.73 -29.75 -21.79
CA GLY A 169 -24.79 -29.73 -20.33
C GLY A 169 -23.74 -28.81 -19.72
N LEU A 170 -22.50 -28.94 -20.15
CA LEU A 170 -21.39 -28.12 -19.68
C LEU A 170 -21.52 -26.66 -20.13
N GLY A 171 -21.99 -26.45 -21.41
CA GLY A 171 -22.27 -25.12 -21.91
C GLY A 171 -23.35 -24.40 -21.14
N ALA A 172 -24.41 -25.08 -20.73
CA ALA A 172 -25.47 -24.51 -19.89
C ALA A 172 -24.92 -24.09 -18.50
N VAL A 173 -24.09 -24.93 -17.88
CA VAL A 173 -23.46 -24.60 -16.60
C VAL A 173 -22.60 -23.34 -16.70
N PHE A 174 -21.69 -23.28 -17.67
CA PHE A 174 -20.83 -22.10 -17.88
C PHE A 174 -21.65 -20.86 -18.26
N GLY A 175 -22.70 -21.00 -19.06
CA GLY A 175 -23.58 -19.89 -19.43
C GLY A 175 -24.35 -19.31 -18.27
N VAL A 176 -24.92 -20.17 -17.39
CA VAL A 176 -25.62 -19.72 -16.18
C VAL A 176 -24.65 -19.05 -15.21
N TYR A 177 -23.50 -19.67 -14.90
CA TYR A 177 -22.51 -19.07 -14.01
C TYR A 177 -21.95 -17.75 -14.56
N GLY A 178 -21.58 -17.71 -15.85
CA GLY A 178 -21.09 -16.51 -16.50
C GLY A 178 -22.14 -15.40 -16.53
N GLY A 179 -23.39 -15.72 -16.83
CA GLY A 179 -24.50 -14.77 -16.79
C GLY A 179 -24.79 -14.24 -15.39
N CYS A 180 -24.87 -15.12 -14.40
CA CYS A 180 -25.05 -14.70 -12.99
C CYS A 180 -23.90 -13.80 -12.51
N ILE A 181 -22.65 -14.12 -12.87
CA ILE A 181 -21.49 -13.30 -12.49
C ILE A 181 -21.56 -11.93 -13.16
N THR A 182 -21.77 -11.87 -14.48
CA THR A 182 -21.74 -10.60 -15.20
C THR A 182 -22.93 -9.70 -14.92
N VAL A 183 -24.13 -10.25 -14.80
CA VAL A 183 -25.36 -9.47 -14.66
C VAL A 183 -25.80 -9.33 -13.20
N GLY A 184 -25.76 -10.40 -12.41
CA GLY A 184 -26.24 -10.40 -11.05
C GLY A 184 -25.23 -9.86 -10.04
N PHE A 185 -23.97 -10.22 -10.17
CA PHE A 185 -22.94 -9.83 -9.20
C PHE A 185 -22.36 -8.44 -9.41
N ILE A 186 -22.40 -7.86 -10.61
CA ILE A 186 -21.80 -6.52 -10.84
C ILE A 186 -22.45 -5.45 -9.96
N PRO A 187 -23.78 -5.29 -9.88
CA PRO A 187 -24.39 -4.29 -9.03
C PRO A 187 -24.06 -4.50 -7.55
N PHE A 188 -24.03 -5.76 -7.11
CA PHE A 188 -23.62 -6.12 -5.74
C PHE A 188 -22.13 -5.80 -5.49
N ALA A 189 -21.27 -6.11 -6.44
CA ALA A 189 -19.83 -5.87 -6.34
C ALA A 189 -19.48 -4.38 -6.21
N LEU A 190 -20.23 -3.48 -6.86
CA LEU A 190 -20.04 -2.04 -6.75
C LEU A 190 -20.24 -1.51 -5.31
N ILE A 191 -21.02 -2.20 -4.49
CA ILE A 191 -21.22 -1.85 -3.09
C ILE A 191 -20.34 -2.70 -2.18
N ALA A 192 -20.26 -4.00 -2.44
CA ALA A 192 -19.55 -4.95 -1.58
C ALA A 192 -18.04 -4.78 -1.60
N TYR A 193 -17.44 -4.57 -2.78
CA TYR A 193 -15.97 -4.45 -2.88
C TYR A 193 -15.38 -3.21 -2.22
N PRO A 194 -15.96 -2.00 -2.33
CA PRO A 194 -15.51 -0.85 -1.56
C PRO A 194 -15.52 -1.10 -0.07
N LEU A 195 -16.61 -1.66 0.44
CA LEU A 195 -16.76 -1.98 1.86
C LEU A 195 -15.77 -3.07 2.30
N GLN A 196 -15.67 -4.15 1.53
CA GLN A 196 -14.72 -5.23 1.78
C GLN A 196 -13.28 -4.74 1.76
N GLY A 197 -12.91 -3.92 0.77
CA GLY A 197 -11.58 -3.33 0.68
C GLY A 197 -11.23 -2.49 1.90
N LEU A 198 -12.16 -1.65 2.35
CA LEU A 198 -11.99 -0.84 3.56
C LEU A 198 -11.80 -1.71 4.80
N VAL A 199 -12.66 -2.72 5.00
CA VAL A 199 -12.57 -3.63 6.14
C VAL A 199 -11.25 -4.40 6.14
N MET A 200 -10.82 -4.92 4.97
CA MET A 200 -9.56 -5.66 4.85
C MET A 200 -8.35 -4.80 5.16
N VAL A 201 -8.32 -3.55 4.70
CA VAL A 201 -7.22 -2.62 4.98
C VAL A 201 -7.15 -2.26 6.46
N LEU A 202 -8.31 -1.98 7.08
CA LEU A 202 -8.38 -1.69 8.52
C LEU A 202 -7.91 -2.89 9.36
N LEU A 203 -8.37 -4.10 9.01
CA LEU A 203 -7.96 -5.32 9.69
C LEU A 203 -6.47 -5.58 9.52
N ALA A 204 -5.94 -5.46 8.30
CA ALA A 204 -4.53 -5.61 8.01
C ALA A 204 -3.68 -4.64 8.83
N ALA A 205 -4.04 -3.35 8.83
CA ALA A 205 -3.32 -2.33 9.58
C ALA A 205 -3.40 -2.56 11.09
N ALA A 206 -4.57 -2.92 11.62
CA ALA A 206 -4.75 -3.17 13.05
C ALA A 206 -3.92 -4.37 13.53
N CYS A 207 -3.99 -5.47 12.80
CA CYS A 207 -3.25 -6.69 13.16
C CYS A 207 -1.74 -6.53 12.98
N SER A 208 -1.30 -5.92 11.87
CA SER A 208 0.13 -5.69 11.62
C SER A 208 0.72 -4.71 12.64
N HIS A 209 0.02 -3.61 12.93
CA HIS A 209 0.43 -2.65 13.96
C HIS A 209 0.45 -3.31 15.35
N GLY A 210 -0.61 -4.06 15.72
CA GLY A 210 -0.67 -4.80 16.99
C GLY A 210 0.47 -5.80 17.13
N THR A 211 0.83 -6.52 16.05
CA THR A 211 1.99 -7.42 16.05
C THR A 211 3.29 -6.67 16.30
N LEU A 212 3.48 -5.49 15.68
CA LEU A 212 4.67 -4.66 15.93
C LEU A 212 4.74 -4.12 17.36
N VAL A 213 3.59 -3.82 17.98
CA VAL A 213 3.50 -3.47 19.41
C VAL A 213 3.95 -4.66 20.27
N LEU A 214 3.43 -5.87 20.01
CA LEU A 214 3.82 -7.09 20.72
C LEU A 214 5.33 -7.39 20.59
N LEU A 215 5.89 -7.14 19.41
CA LEU A 215 7.34 -7.30 19.14
C LEU A 215 8.19 -6.14 19.70
N LYS A 216 7.58 -5.17 20.38
CA LYS A 216 8.23 -3.96 20.88
C LYS A 216 9.04 -3.22 19.80
N SER A 217 8.50 -3.22 18.58
CA SER A 217 9.12 -2.62 17.37
C SER A 217 8.33 -1.45 16.81
N GLN A 218 7.22 -1.10 17.44
CA GLN A 218 6.41 0.04 17.06
C GLN A 218 7.17 1.34 17.32
N ARG A 219 7.32 2.18 16.30
CA ARG A 219 7.89 3.54 16.39
C ARG A 219 7.01 4.61 15.76
N ALA A 220 5.98 4.19 15.07
CA ALA A 220 5.01 5.05 14.40
C ALA A 220 3.62 4.89 15.01
N THR A 221 2.73 5.85 14.75
CA THR A 221 1.34 5.79 15.19
C THR A 221 0.54 4.77 14.38
N PHE A 222 -0.63 4.37 14.89
CA PHE A 222 -1.56 3.53 14.13
C PHE A 222 -2.01 4.17 12.82
N GLU A 223 -2.23 5.48 12.83
CA GLU A 223 -2.62 6.23 11.63
C GLU A 223 -1.55 6.14 10.53
N GLN A 224 -0.27 6.27 10.89
CA GLN A 224 0.83 6.12 9.95
C GLN A 224 0.93 4.68 9.41
N SER A 225 0.69 3.68 10.24
CA SER A 225 0.61 2.28 9.80
C SER A 225 -0.54 2.05 8.84
N LEU A 226 -1.73 2.57 9.17
CA LEU A 226 -2.92 2.45 8.33
C LEU A 226 -2.70 3.14 6.97
N ARG A 227 -2.12 4.34 6.97
CA ARG A 227 -1.77 5.06 5.74
C ARG A 227 -0.83 4.24 4.85
N ALA A 228 0.21 3.67 5.44
CA ALA A 228 1.17 2.82 4.74
C ALA A 228 0.50 1.58 4.12
N VAL A 229 -0.35 0.89 4.89
CA VAL A 229 -1.09 -0.28 4.43
C VAL A 229 -2.10 0.10 3.33
N CYS A 230 -2.74 1.28 3.41
CA CYS A 230 -3.62 1.76 2.35
C CYS A 230 -2.92 1.82 0.99
N TYR A 231 -1.73 2.41 0.94
CA TYR A 231 -0.96 2.50 -0.31
C TYR A 231 -0.33 1.17 -0.71
N ALA A 232 0.05 0.32 0.24
CA ALA A 232 0.58 -1.01 -0.04
C ALA A 232 -0.40 -1.93 -0.78
N ASN A 233 -1.69 -1.57 -0.82
CA ASN A 233 -2.71 -2.28 -1.59
C ASN A 233 -2.71 -1.95 -3.10
N ALA A 234 -1.83 -1.08 -3.59
CA ALA A 234 -1.69 -0.75 -5.01
C ALA A 234 -1.64 -1.97 -5.94
N PRO A 235 -0.91 -3.07 -5.62
CA PRO A 235 -0.83 -4.23 -6.50
C PRO A 235 -2.17 -4.96 -6.72
N TYR A 236 -3.19 -4.73 -5.90
CA TYR A 236 -4.52 -5.30 -6.17
C TYR A 236 -5.11 -4.83 -7.50
N PHE A 237 -4.67 -3.69 -8.01
CA PHE A 237 -5.02 -3.28 -9.37
C PHE A 237 -4.72 -4.36 -10.42
N TRP A 238 -3.67 -5.17 -10.23
CA TRP A 238 -3.27 -6.22 -11.17
C TRP A 238 -4.11 -7.50 -11.08
N PHE A 239 -5.12 -7.56 -10.23
CA PHE A 239 -6.06 -8.70 -10.15
C PHE A 239 -6.75 -9.01 -11.48
N PHE A 240 -6.79 -8.06 -12.41
CA PHE A 240 -7.43 -8.22 -13.71
C PHE A 240 -6.77 -9.29 -14.59
N VAL A 241 -5.52 -9.70 -14.31
CA VAL A 241 -4.85 -10.77 -15.05
C VAL A 241 -5.35 -12.12 -14.53
N PRO A 242 -6.14 -12.88 -15.31
CA PRO A 242 -6.70 -14.14 -14.83
C PRO A 242 -5.63 -15.12 -14.36
N CYS A 243 -5.90 -15.88 -13.30
CA CYS A 243 -5.05 -16.89 -12.67
C CYS A 243 -3.74 -16.35 -12.08
N ILE A 244 -2.89 -15.69 -12.88
CA ILE A 244 -1.58 -15.18 -12.44
C ILE A 244 -1.74 -13.92 -11.59
N GLY A 245 -2.64 -13.03 -11.97
CA GLY A 245 -2.85 -11.75 -11.28
C GLY A 245 -3.29 -11.92 -9.83
N TRP A 246 -4.15 -12.89 -9.56
CA TRP A 246 -4.58 -13.18 -8.18
C TRP A 246 -3.40 -13.51 -7.25
N TYR A 247 -2.62 -14.52 -7.61
CA TYR A 247 -1.48 -14.94 -6.79
C TYR A 247 -0.37 -13.90 -6.80
N GLY A 248 0.01 -13.41 -7.99
CA GLY A 248 1.07 -12.43 -8.14
C GLY A 248 0.81 -11.14 -7.38
N SER A 249 -0.39 -10.58 -7.52
CA SER A 249 -0.77 -9.35 -6.80
C SER A 249 -0.82 -9.57 -5.29
N THR A 250 -1.31 -10.72 -4.83
CA THR A 250 -1.37 -11.04 -3.39
C THR A 250 0.02 -11.07 -2.78
N PHE A 251 0.98 -11.79 -3.37
CA PHE A 251 2.35 -11.81 -2.89
C PHE A 251 3.03 -10.44 -2.99
N TRP A 252 2.72 -9.68 -4.03
CA TRP A 252 3.29 -8.34 -4.20
C TRP A 252 2.74 -7.34 -3.17
N VAL A 253 1.45 -7.44 -2.81
CA VAL A 253 0.88 -6.68 -1.68
C VAL A 253 1.61 -7.00 -0.38
N TRP A 254 1.90 -8.28 -0.11
CA TRP A 254 2.63 -8.68 1.10
C TRP A 254 4.03 -8.08 1.15
N TYR A 255 4.71 -8.09 0.02
CA TYR A 255 6.02 -7.46 -0.11
C TYR A 255 5.94 -5.94 0.12
N CYS A 256 5.02 -5.25 -0.57
CA CYS A 256 4.84 -3.80 -0.42
C CYS A 256 4.47 -3.42 1.02
N GLU A 257 3.61 -4.19 1.67
CA GLU A 257 3.21 -3.98 3.07
C GLU A 257 4.38 -4.19 4.02
N GLY A 258 5.20 -5.23 3.80
CA GLY A 258 6.42 -5.46 4.57
C GLY A 258 7.41 -4.31 4.44
N VAL A 259 7.64 -3.82 3.22
CA VAL A 259 8.48 -2.65 2.98
C VAL A 259 7.90 -1.41 3.65
N ALA A 260 6.59 -1.18 3.51
CA ALA A 260 5.90 -0.04 4.10
C ALA A 260 6.03 0.00 5.62
N LEU A 261 5.74 -1.11 6.28
CA LEU A 261 5.86 -1.21 7.73
C LEU A 261 7.31 -1.07 8.21
N ARG A 262 8.27 -1.64 7.46
CA ARG A 262 9.69 -1.49 7.77
C ARG A 262 10.14 -0.04 7.74
N GLU A 263 9.81 0.69 6.69
CA GLU A 263 10.21 2.10 6.52
C GLU A 263 9.51 3.00 7.54
N VAL A 264 8.20 2.86 7.72
CA VAL A 264 7.41 3.70 8.63
C VAL A 264 7.82 3.48 10.10
N HIS A 265 8.01 2.23 10.51
CA HIS A 265 8.41 1.91 11.89
C HIS A 265 9.93 1.87 12.08
N ARG A 266 10.74 2.07 11.02
CA ARG A 266 12.20 1.95 11.05
C ARG A 266 12.65 0.67 11.78
N THR A 267 12.03 -0.45 11.41
CA THR A 267 12.25 -1.75 12.02
C THR A 267 13.01 -2.69 11.05
N THR A 268 13.40 -3.87 11.54
CA THR A 268 14.07 -4.88 10.72
C THR A 268 13.08 -5.56 9.76
N THR A 269 13.59 -6.07 8.64
CA THR A 269 12.80 -6.79 7.64
C THR A 269 12.06 -7.98 8.25
N ASP A 270 12.71 -8.72 9.16
CA ASP A 270 12.10 -9.90 9.79
C ASP A 270 10.88 -9.54 10.63
N ARG A 271 10.98 -8.48 11.44
CA ARG A 271 9.85 -8.03 12.28
C ARG A 271 8.69 -7.50 11.44
N ALA A 272 8.99 -6.78 10.36
CA ALA A 272 7.98 -6.34 9.41
C ALA A 272 7.33 -7.55 8.70
N ALA A 273 8.11 -8.54 8.27
CA ALA A 273 7.60 -9.76 7.67
C ALA A 273 6.71 -10.55 8.63
N ILE A 274 7.13 -10.72 9.90
CA ILE A 274 6.31 -11.37 10.93
C ILE A 274 4.98 -10.60 11.10
N ALA A 275 5.00 -9.28 11.15
CA ALA A 275 3.79 -8.47 11.29
C ALA A 275 2.82 -8.68 10.12
N VAL A 276 3.35 -8.75 8.88
CA VAL A 276 2.56 -8.99 7.68
C VAL A 276 2.01 -10.43 7.64
N LEU A 277 2.78 -11.42 8.04
CA LEU A 277 2.38 -12.83 7.95
C LEU A 277 1.46 -13.26 9.09
N ALA A 278 1.60 -12.68 10.28
CA ALA A 278 0.84 -13.08 11.47
C ALA A 278 -0.66 -12.97 11.27
N TYR A 279 -1.16 -11.84 10.75
CA TYR A 279 -2.59 -11.68 10.54
C TYR A 279 -3.12 -12.55 9.39
N ARG A 280 -2.29 -12.80 8.37
CA ARG A 280 -2.67 -13.68 7.26
C ARG A 280 -2.78 -15.14 7.71
N ALA A 281 -1.87 -15.57 8.56
CA ALA A 281 -1.96 -16.87 9.20
C ALA A 281 -3.24 -16.99 10.04
N LEU A 282 -3.59 -15.95 10.80
CA LEU A 282 -4.83 -15.90 11.58
C LEU A 282 -6.08 -16.01 10.68
N ILE A 283 -6.13 -15.24 9.59
CA ILE A 283 -7.22 -15.32 8.61
C ILE A 283 -7.28 -16.70 7.99
N PHE A 284 -6.14 -17.27 7.57
CA PHE A 284 -6.08 -18.61 6.99
C PHE A 284 -6.63 -19.67 7.94
N VAL A 285 -6.21 -19.66 9.20
CA VAL A 285 -6.72 -20.55 10.24
C VAL A 285 -8.24 -20.37 10.42
N GLY A 286 -8.71 -19.13 10.47
CA GLY A 286 -10.15 -18.83 10.55
C GLY A 286 -10.93 -19.39 9.37
N ILE A 287 -10.43 -19.26 8.16
CA ILE A 287 -11.04 -19.81 6.95
C ILE A 287 -11.08 -21.34 7.01
N VAL A 288 -9.96 -21.98 7.35
CA VAL A 288 -9.89 -23.46 7.46
C VAL A 288 -10.86 -23.97 8.51
N MET A 289 -10.94 -23.31 9.67
CA MET A 289 -11.90 -23.68 10.72
C MET A 289 -13.35 -23.51 10.25
N MET A 290 -13.66 -22.41 9.57
CA MET A 290 -15.01 -22.15 9.04
C MET A 290 -15.40 -23.22 8.02
N TYR A 291 -14.53 -23.53 7.04
CA TYR A 291 -14.80 -24.60 6.07
C TYR A 291 -14.91 -25.97 6.74
N GLY A 292 -14.07 -26.28 7.72
CA GLY A 292 -14.16 -27.51 8.49
C GLY A 292 -15.50 -27.66 9.18
N LEU A 293 -15.98 -26.60 9.83
CA LEU A 293 -17.29 -26.58 10.47
C LEU A 293 -18.45 -26.73 9.47
N LEU A 294 -18.38 -26.07 8.31
CA LEU A 294 -19.37 -26.19 7.24
C LEU A 294 -19.45 -27.65 6.72
N VAL A 295 -18.30 -28.23 6.39
CA VAL A 295 -18.21 -29.59 5.89
C VAL A 295 -18.72 -30.58 6.94
N PHE A 296 -18.31 -30.44 8.20
CA PHE A 296 -18.80 -31.25 9.31
C PHE A 296 -20.32 -31.12 9.48
N GLY A 297 -20.86 -29.90 9.42
CA GLY A 297 -22.30 -29.64 9.49
C GLY A 297 -23.06 -30.32 8.35
N MET A 298 -22.54 -30.27 7.12
CA MET A 298 -23.14 -30.97 5.97
C MET A 298 -23.19 -32.47 6.18
N PHE A 299 -22.13 -33.11 6.69
CA PHE A 299 -22.11 -34.53 6.98
C PHE A 299 -23.05 -34.91 8.15
N ALA A 300 -23.11 -34.08 9.18
CA ALA A 300 -24.03 -34.30 10.30
C ALA A 300 -25.50 -34.25 9.84
N VAL A 301 -25.88 -33.29 9.00
CA VAL A 301 -27.24 -33.21 8.43
C VAL A 301 -27.53 -34.39 7.51
N ALA A 302 -26.60 -34.79 6.64
CA ALA A 302 -26.75 -35.91 5.75
C ALA A 302 -26.89 -37.25 6.52
N GLY A 303 -26.11 -37.41 7.59
CA GLY A 303 -26.20 -38.58 8.47
C GLY A 303 -27.52 -38.67 9.26
N ALA A 304 -28.03 -37.52 9.71
CA ALA A 304 -29.31 -37.46 10.44
C ALA A 304 -30.55 -37.76 9.56
N GLY A 305 -30.42 -37.48 8.24
CA GLY A 305 -31.50 -37.75 7.26
C GLY A 305 -31.51 -39.15 6.68
N ALA A 306 -30.53 -40.02 7.00
CA ALA A 306 -30.53 -41.38 6.52
C ALA A 306 -31.62 -42.20 7.26
N PRO A 307 -32.72 -42.63 6.58
CA PRO A 307 -33.72 -43.44 7.24
C PRO A 307 -33.07 -44.75 7.72
N ASN A 308 -33.26 -45.08 9.02
CA ASN A 308 -32.92 -46.39 9.58
C ASN A 308 -33.68 -47.45 8.79
N ARG A 309 -33.13 -47.92 7.67
CA ARG A 309 -33.66 -49.11 7.00
C ARG A 309 -33.21 -50.29 7.86
N PRO A 310 -34.15 -51.01 8.56
CA PRO A 310 -33.80 -52.24 9.23
C PRO A 310 -33.31 -53.20 8.16
N PHE A 311 -32.15 -53.76 8.36
CA PHE A 311 -31.64 -54.88 7.57
C PHE A 311 -32.67 -56.01 7.70
N ARG A 312 -33.38 -56.34 6.62
CA ARG A 312 -34.16 -57.56 6.48
C ARG A 312 -33.31 -58.63 5.85
#